data_64fce87e0df7f8c483dc4e87a266d015
#
_entry.id   64fce87e0df7f8c483dc4e87a266d015
#
_cell.length_a   1.000
_cell.length_b   1.000
_cell.length_c   1.000
_cell.angle_alpha   90.00
_cell.angle_beta   90.00
_cell.angle_gamma   90.00
#
_symmetry.space_group_name_H-M   'P 1'
#
loop_
_entity.id
_entity.type
_entity.pdbx_description
1 polymer ?
#
loop_
_entity_poly.entity_id
_entity_poly.type
_entity_poly.pdbx_seq_one_letter_code
_entity_poly.pdbx_strand_id
1 'polypeptide(L)'
;TEESENGAVENSKGNTKLTTLAWFNAFDNTSYPLSSSAKCIGSLADSQNETIYWFIHDSNFSIGSTDIMDMIVSMDTKTNVIKYHVASIQDYILDPTTDATKSTLNFNPKYLITAIDIIDNLLFFTDNYNPPRFININKSYAEPSKVGTSIYKDNITSEELLVIRKPPITSPVASGFVASNQRNFLEERFICFATRYKYNDDQYSAVSQFSEPVFSNGIFELDVATMNNKGMRNIYTGANITYNSGGPLVKAVDLLFKDMNSNTIKVIETVIKSNAGLADNTEYTYSFDGNQIYTILPESEILRLYDN
;
A
#
# COMPACT_ATOMS: atom_id res chain seq x y z
N THR A 1 1.78 -26.11 -67.31
CA THR A 1 1.19 -27.09 -66.41
C THR A 1 1.46 -26.58 -64.99
N GLU A 2 0.43 -25.97 -64.40
CA GLU A 2 0.44 -25.60 -63.01
C GLU A 2 0.29 -26.91 -62.19
N GLU A 3 1.34 -27.25 -61.44
CA GLU A 3 1.24 -28.27 -60.43
C GLU A 3 0.36 -27.70 -59.31
N SER A 4 -0.81 -28.23 -59.11
CA SER A 4 -1.63 -27.96 -57.94
C SER A 4 -0.90 -28.49 -56.74
N GLU A 5 -0.43 -27.61 -55.86
CA GLU A 5 0.02 -27.94 -54.53
C GLU A 5 -1.19 -28.55 -53.80
N ASN A 6 -1.21 -29.86 -53.72
CA ASN A 6 -2.10 -30.54 -52.80
C ASN A 6 -1.69 -30.13 -51.37
N GLY A 7 -2.46 -29.24 -50.77
CA GLY A 7 -2.24 -28.84 -49.39
C GLY A 7 -2.21 -30.08 -48.46
N ALA A 8 -1.05 -30.41 -47.98
CA ALA A 8 -0.89 -31.40 -46.95
C ALA A 8 -1.58 -30.90 -45.67
N VAL A 9 -2.62 -31.55 -45.20
CA VAL A 9 -3.19 -31.30 -43.89
C VAL A 9 -2.26 -31.94 -42.86
N GLU A 10 -1.33 -31.18 -42.35
CA GLU A 10 -0.54 -31.59 -41.20
C GLU A 10 -1.39 -31.46 -39.94
N ASN A 11 -1.48 -32.54 -39.15
CA ASN A 11 -1.99 -32.43 -37.81
C ASN A 11 -1.09 -31.46 -37.03
N SER A 12 -1.63 -30.32 -36.60
CA SER A 12 -0.91 -29.45 -35.69
C SER A 12 -0.47 -30.28 -34.49
N LYS A 13 0.81 -30.21 -34.15
CA LYS A 13 1.33 -30.85 -32.95
C LYS A 13 0.47 -30.38 -31.77
N GLY A 14 -0.09 -31.34 -31.04
CA GLY A 14 -0.85 -31.04 -29.82
C GLY A 14 0.03 -30.29 -28.81
N ASN A 15 -0.61 -29.59 -27.92
CA ASN A 15 0.12 -28.85 -26.84
C ASN A 15 0.98 -29.83 -26.03
N THR A 16 2.25 -29.51 -25.88
CA THR A 16 3.15 -30.28 -25.02
C THR A 16 3.01 -29.77 -23.60
N LYS A 17 2.77 -30.68 -22.67
CA LYS A 17 2.78 -30.35 -21.24
C LYS A 17 4.22 -30.05 -20.79
N LEU A 18 4.52 -28.82 -20.41
CA LEU A 18 5.85 -28.40 -19.95
C LEU A 18 6.09 -28.82 -18.50
N THR A 19 5.09 -28.60 -17.63
CA THR A 19 5.20 -28.90 -16.20
C THR A 19 3.83 -29.07 -15.56
N THR A 20 3.84 -29.55 -14.32
CA THR A 20 2.66 -29.51 -13.43
C THR A 20 2.91 -28.47 -12.37
N LEU A 21 2.03 -27.47 -12.26
CA LEU A 21 2.12 -26.47 -11.21
C LEU A 21 1.73 -27.10 -9.87
N ALA A 22 2.51 -26.80 -8.86
CA ALA A 22 2.27 -27.26 -7.51
C ALA A 22 2.76 -26.21 -6.52
N TRP A 23 2.09 -26.08 -5.40
CA TRP A 23 2.56 -25.26 -4.31
C TRP A 23 3.46 -26.08 -3.37
N PHE A 24 4.61 -25.55 -3.05
CA PHE A 24 5.55 -26.19 -2.13
C PHE A 24 5.35 -25.63 -0.73
N ASN A 25 5.05 -26.52 0.20
CA ASN A 25 4.93 -26.18 1.61
C ASN A 25 6.28 -26.38 2.31
N ALA A 26 6.93 -25.28 2.67
CA ALA A 26 8.25 -25.31 3.30
C ALA A 26 8.24 -25.88 4.75
N PHE A 27 7.08 -26.02 5.39
CA PHE A 27 6.99 -26.52 6.78
C PHE A 27 6.95 -28.04 6.86
N ASP A 28 6.22 -28.69 5.99
CA ASP A 28 6.13 -30.16 5.91
C ASP A 28 6.97 -30.75 4.78
N ASN A 29 7.67 -29.90 4.03
CA ASN A 29 8.52 -30.26 2.89
C ASN A 29 7.75 -31.04 1.82
N THR A 30 6.46 -30.72 1.63
CA THR A 30 5.56 -31.44 0.72
C THR A 30 5.12 -30.52 -0.41
N SER A 31 5.00 -31.10 -1.61
CA SER A 31 4.50 -30.42 -2.80
C SER A 31 3.05 -30.81 -3.07
N TYR A 32 2.17 -29.84 -3.14
CA TYR A 32 0.73 -29.99 -3.37
C TYR A 32 0.39 -29.52 -4.79
N PRO A 33 0.08 -30.46 -5.73
CA PRO A 33 -0.27 -30.09 -7.09
C PRO A 33 -1.62 -29.38 -7.14
N LEU A 34 -1.79 -28.49 -8.11
CA LEU A 34 -3.09 -27.90 -8.41
C LEU A 34 -4.08 -28.98 -8.84
N SER A 35 -5.34 -28.77 -8.48
CA SER A 35 -6.43 -29.68 -8.85
C SER A 35 -6.78 -29.60 -10.35
N SER A 36 -7.60 -30.52 -10.82
CA SER A 36 -8.13 -30.48 -12.20
C SER A 36 -9.09 -29.31 -12.45
N SER A 37 -9.57 -28.66 -11.40
CA SER A 37 -10.45 -27.48 -11.49
C SER A 37 -9.67 -26.14 -11.56
N ALA A 38 -8.36 -26.16 -11.48
CA ALA A 38 -7.54 -24.97 -11.64
C ALA A 38 -7.77 -24.29 -12.99
N LYS A 39 -7.96 -22.98 -12.98
CA LYS A 39 -8.23 -22.17 -14.17
C LYS A 39 -7.24 -21.04 -14.27
N CYS A 40 -6.74 -20.79 -15.47
CA CYS A 40 -6.06 -19.54 -15.80
C CYS A 40 -7.13 -18.48 -16.06
N ILE A 41 -7.10 -17.40 -15.29
CA ILE A 41 -8.05 -16.29 -15.38
C ILE A 41 -7.46 -15.02 -16.00
N GLY A 42 -6.17 -15.01 -16.27
CA GLY A 42 -5.46 -13.94 -16.95
C GLY A 42 -4.04 -14.34 -17.32
N SER A 43 -3.51 -13.75 -18.39
CA SER A 43 -2.14 -13.97 -18.80
C SER A 43 -1.57 -12.73 -19.49
N LEU A 44 -0.26 -12.53 -19.35
CA LEU A 44 0.51 -11.50 -20.03
C LEU A 44 1.76 -12.12 -20.64
N ALA A 45 2.02 -11.85 -21.90
CA ALA A 45 3.29 -12.15 -22.54
C ALA A 45 4.17 -10.88 -22.56
N ASP A 46 5.23 -10.91 -21.78
CA ASP A 46 6.27 -9.88 -21.77
C ASP A 46 7.34 -10.27 -22.79
N SER A 47 7.24 -9.67 -23.99
CA SER A 47 8.16 -9.94 -25.07
C SER A 47 9.56 -9.34 -24.84
N GLN A 48 9.69 -8.32 -24.00
CA GLN A 48 10.98 -7.69 -23.69
C GLN A 48 11.84 -8.60 -22.82
N ASN A 49 11.22 -9.24 -21.83
CA ASN A 49 11.90 -10.15 -20.90
C ASN A 49 11.67 -11.63 -21.25
N GLU A 50 11.03 -11.91 -22.39
CA GLU A 50 10.76 -13.28 -22.88
C GLU A 50 10.08 -14.15 -21.81
N THR A 51 9.14 -13.56 -21.07
CA THR A 51 8.47 -14.17 -19.92
C THR A 51 6.96 -14.13 -20.13
N ILE A 52 6.29 -15.22 -19.76
CA ILE A 52 4.82 -15.28 -19.76
C ILE A 52 4.37 -15.37 -18.32
N TYR A 53 3.42 -14.52 -17.95
CA TYR A 53 2.79 -14.50 -16.63
C TYR A 53 1.40 -15.11 -16.71
N TRP A 54 1.00 -15.88 -15.70
CA TRP A 54 -0.34 -16.46 -15.55
C TRP A 54 -0.90 -16.18 -14.18
N PHE A 55 -2.19 -15.86 -14.17
CA PHE A 55 -3.01 -15.69 -12.98
C PHE A 55 -3.93 -16.92 -12.88
N ILE A 56 -3.80 -17.67 -11.79
CA ILE A 56 -4.39 -18.98 -11.64
C ILE A 56 -5.28 -18.99 -10.41
N HIS A 57 -6.49 -19.53 -10.57
CA HIS A 57 -7.43 -19.78 -9.51
C HIS A 57 -7.76 -21.28 -9.46
N ASP A 58 -7.64 -21.90 -8.28
CA ASP A 58 -8.03 -23.27 -8.03
C ASP A 58 -9.03 -23.32 -6.87
N SER A 59 -10.27 -23.63 -7.18
CA SER A 59 -11.38 -23.69 -6.22
C SER A 59 -11.46 -24.99 -5.42
N ASN A 60 -10.66 -26.00 -5.78
CA ASN A 60 -10.65 -27.32 -5.13
C ASN A 60 -9.22 -27.77 -4.78
N PHE A 61 -8.37 -26.81 -4.48
CA PHE A 61 -7.04 -27.10 -3.95
C PHE A 61 -7.17 -27.84 -2.62
N SER A 62 -6.23 -28.71 -2.28
CA SER A 62 -6.33 -29.49 -1.05
C SER A 62 -4.97 -29.68 -0.37
N ILE A 63 -4.92 -29.26 0.90
CA ILE A 63 -3.84 -29.55 1.86
C ILE A 63 -4.38 -30.45 2.99
N GLY A 64 -5.37 -31.31 2.68
CA GLY A 64 -6.06 -32.15 3.68
C GLY A 64 -7.53 -31.79 3.86
N SER A 65 -7.95 -30.60 3.47
CA SER A 65 -9.33 -30.15 3.28
C SER A 65 -9.46 -29.49 1.91
N THR A 66 -10.66 -29.16 1.48
CA THR A 66 -10.86 -28.42 0.23
C THR A 66 -10.64 -26.95 0.51
N ASP A 67 -9.61 -26.39 -0.10
CA ASP A 67 -9.18 -25.01 0.07
C ASP A 67 -9.24 -24.26 -1.28
N ILE A 68 -9.05 -22.97 -1.25
CA ILE A 68 -8.88 -22.14 -2.45
C ILE A 68 -7.41 -21.75 -2.54
N MET A 69 -6.84 -21.90 -3.74
CA MET A 69 -5.51 -21.45 -4.05
C MET A 69 -5.53 -20.46 -5.19
N ASP A 70 -4.98 -19.29 -4.97
CA ASP A 70 -4.71 -18.31 -6.02
C ASP A 70 -3.20 -18.13 -6.20
N MET A 71 -2.76 -18.13 -7.46
CA MET A 71 -1.34 -18.02 -7.78
C MET A 71 -1.08 -16.99 -8.86
N ILE A 72 0.09 -16.34 -8.77
CA ILE A 72 0.70 -15.61 -9.87
C ILE A 72 2.04 -16.28 -10.15
N VAL A 73 2.19 -16.81 -11.34
CA VAL A 73 3.39 -17.53 -11.78
C VAL A 73 3.89 -16.97 -13.10
N SER A 74 5.16 -17.10 -13.36
CA SER A 74 5.74 -16.79 -14.66
C SER A 74 6.61 -17.92 -15.16
N MET A 75 6.85 -17.94 -16.47
CA MET A 75 7.77 -18.86 -17.12
C MET A 75 8.66 -18.08 -18.08
N ASP A 76 9.94 -18.29 -17.98
CA ASP A 76 10.91 -17.86 -18.98
C ASP A 76 10.78 -18.76 -20.21
N THR A 77 10.52 -18.18 -21.37
CA THR A 77 10.23 -18.92 -22.62
C THR A 77 11.46 -19.58 -23.24
N LYS A 78 12.68 -19.14 -22.89
CA LYS A 78 13.92 -19.74 -23.35
C LYS A 78 14.33 -20.94 -22.53
N THR A 79 14.21 -20.81 -21.22
CA THR A 79 14.72 -21.81 -20.28
C THR A 79 13.62 -22.76 -19.79
N ASN A 80 12.35 -22.42 -20.01
CA ASN A 80 11.16 -23.09 -19.46
C ASN A 80 11.16 -23.13 -17.91
N VAL A 81 11.92 -22.25 -17.26
CA VAL A 81 11.97 -22.17 -15.80
C VAL A 81 10.71 -21.43 -15.31
N ILE A 82 10.02 -22.05 -14.35
CA ILE A 82 8.85 -21.44 -13.71
C ILE A 82 9.27 -20.75 -12.43
N LYS A 83 8.77 -19.51 -12.27
CA LYS A 83 8.92 -18.72 -11.05
C LYS A 83 7.53 -18.50 -10.43
N TYR A 84 7.43 -18.83 -9.16
CA TYR A 84 6.23 -18.55 -8.36
C TYR A 84 6.41 -17.19 -7.69
N HIS A 85 5.56 -16.22 -8.04
CA HIS A 85 5.59 -14.88 -7.47
C HIS A 85 4.71 -14.80 -6.23
N VAL A 86 3.49 -15.31 -6.32
CA VAL A 86 2.52 -15.34 -5.22
C VAL A 86 1.87 -16.70 -5.17
N ALA A 87 1.74 -17.26 -3.97
CA ALA A 87 0.83 -18.35 -3.67
C ALA A 87 -0.01 -17.92 -2.46
N SER A 88 -1.31 -17.77 -2.67
CA SER A 88 -2.26 -17.29 -1.68
C SER A 88 -3.32 -18.35 -1.44
N ILE A 89 -3.37 -18.83 -0.20
CA ILE A 89 -4.29 -19.89 0.22
C ILE A 89 -5.41 -19.25 1.04
N GLN A 90 -6.62 -19.79 0.93
CA GLN A 90 -7.70 -19.44 1.84
C GLN A 90 -7.25 -19.72 3.29
N ASP A 91 -7.18 -18.69 4.10
CA ASP A 91 -6.78 -18.82 5.50
C ASP A 91 -8.00 -19.17 6.37
N TYR A 92 -8.25 -20.46 6.51
CA TYR A 92 -9.44 -20.96 7.21
C TYR A 92 -9.36 -20.83 8.75
N ILE A 93 -8.20 -20.57 9.36
CA ILE A 93 -8.04 -20.84 10.80
C ILE A 93 -7.54 -19.66 11.64
N LEU A 94 -6.98 -18.59 11.05
CA LEU A 94 -6.11 -17.70 11.82
C LEU A 94 -6.67 -16.40 12.30
N ASP A 95 -7.58 -15.81 11.58
CA ASP A 95 -8.16 -14.56 11.97
C ASP A 95 -9.68 -14.62 11.86
N PRO A 96 -10.40 -14.78 12.98
CA PRO A 96 -11.86 -14.76 12.96
C PRO A 96 -12.44 -13.41 12.54
N THR A 97 -11.60 -12.38 12.36
CA THR A 97 -11.98 -11.06 11.87
C THR A 97 -11.77 -10.91 10.36
N THR A 98 -10.97 -11.78 9.74
CA THR A 98 -10.83 -11.85 8.27
C THR A 98 -11.89 -12.79 7.69
N ASP A 99 -12.34 -12.48 6.47
CA ASP A 99 -13.28 -13.34 5.74
C ASP A 99 -12.57 -14.65 5.36
N ALA A 100 -12.71 -15.66 6.21
CA ALA A 100 -12.08 -16.99 6.08
C ALA A 100 -12.46 -17.74 4.76
N THR A 101 -13.26 -17.11 3.90
CA THR A 101 -13.68 -17.68 2.63
C THR A 101 -12.83 -17.23 1.44
N LYS A 102 -11.81 -16.39 1.66
CA LYS A 102 -11.04 -15.75 0.60
C LYS A 102 -9.54 -15.91 0.80
N SER A 103 -8.84 -16.15 -0.30
CA SER A 103 -7.39 -15.95 -0.35
C SER A 103 -7.05 -14.44 -0.32
N THR A 104 -5.82 -14.06 0.00
CA THR A 104 -5.39 -12.65 -0.06
C THR A 104 -5.50 -12.08 -1.48
N LEU A 105 -5.25 -12.89 -2.51
CA LEU A 105 -5.47 -12.50 -3.91
C LEU A 105 -6.96 -12.42 -4.26
N ASN A 106 -7.83 -13.18 -3.59
CA ASN A 106 -9.27 -13.15 -3.76
C ASN A 106 -9.72 -13.18 -5.24
N PHE A 107 -9.11 -14.08 -6.02
CA PHE A 107 -9.48 -14.24 -7.42
C PHE A 107 -10.86 -14.90 -7.55
N ASN A 108 -11.58 -14.50 -8.59
CA ASN A 108 -12.88 -15.08 -8.87
C ASN A 108 -12.94 -15.47 -10.35
N PRO A 109 -13.18 -16.75 -10.69
CA PRO A 109 -13.14 -17.23 -12.08
C PRO A 109 -14.24 -16.67 -12.98
N LYS A 110 -15.20 -15.93 -12.43
CA LYS A 110 -16.20 -15.16 -13.21
C LYS A 110 -15.66 -13.84 -13.72
N TYR A 111 -14.59 -13.32 -13.12
CA TYR A 111 -13.99 -12.03 -13.44
C TYR A 111 -12.57 -12.25 -13.96
N LEU A 112 -12.42 -12.18 -15.27
CA LEU A 112 -11.13 -12.38 -15.92
C LEU A 112 -10.25 -11.15 -15.70
N ILE A 113 -8.95 -11.38 -15.49
CA ILE A 113 -7.95 -10.33 -15.42
C ILE A 113 -7.56 -9.99 -16.86
N THR A 114 -8.11 -8.89 -17.36
CA THR A 114 -7.95 -8.47 -18.77
C THR A 114 -7.01 -7.29 -18.94
N ALA A 115 -6.81 -6.50 -17.90
CA ALA A 115 -5.85 -5.41 -17.90
C ALA A 115 -4.67 -5.77 -17.00
N ILE A 116 -3.55 -6.05 -17.64
CA ILE A 116 -2.29 -6.43 -17.00
C ILE A 116 -1.18 -5.64 -17.68
N ASP A 117 -0.30 -5.04 -16.88
CA ASP A 117 0.85 -4.29 -17.39
C ASP A 117 2.04 -4.42 -16.43
N ILE A 118 3.26 -4.24 -16.97
CA ILE A 118 4.49 -4.24 -16.19
C ILE A 118 5.18 -2.90 -16.38
N ILE A 119 5.40 -2.22 -15.28
CA ILE A 119 6.17 -0.98 -15.23
C ILE A 119 7.36 -1.21 -14.29
N ASP A 120 8.56 -1.14 -14.80
CA ASP A 120 9.79 -1.53 -14.10
C ASP A 120 9.70 -2.97 -13.56
N ASN A 121 9.64 -3.14 -12.26
CA ASN A 121 9.52 -4.44 -11.60
C ASN A 121 8.14 -4.64 -10.95
N LEU A 122 7.16 -3.82 -11.30
CA LEU A 122 5.81 -3.88 -10.74
C LEU A 122 4.84 -4.44 -11.80
N LEU A 123 4.22 -5.56 -11.48
CA LEU A 123 3.18 -6.18 -12.29
C LEU A 123 1.82 -5.68 -11.80
N PHE A 124 1.20 -4.80 -12.56
CA PHE A 124 -0.12 -4.24 -12.29
C PHE A 124 -1.21 -5.10 -12.92
N PHE A 125 -2.33 -5.28 -12.22
CA PHE A 125 -3.47 -6.03 -12.73
C PHE A 125 -4.80 -5.58 -12.12
N THR A 126 -5.88 -5.80 -12.89
CA THR A 126 -7.25 -5.56 -12.44
C THR A 126 -8.22 -6.58 -13.01
N ASP A 127 -9.17 -7.00 -12.20
CA ASP A 127 -10.21 -7.98 -12.52
C ASP A 127 -11.63 -7.39 -12.46
N ASN A 128 -11.76 -6.09 -12.27
CA ASN A 128 -13.06 -5.40 -12.09
C ASN A 128 -13.93 -5.95 -10.93
N TYR A 129 -13.33 -6.75 -10.05
CA TYR A 129 -13.96 -7.31 -8.85
C TYR A 129 -13.27 -6.82 -7.58
N ASN A 130 -11.95 -6.78 -7.61
CA ASN A 130 -11.09 -6.22 -6.57
C ASN A 130 -10.60 -4.82 -6.98
N PRO A 131 -10.14 -3.99 -6.03
CA PRO A 131 -9.42 -2.76 -6.37
C PRO A 131 -8.21 -3.05 -7.26
N PRO A 132 -7.72 -2.07 -8.05
CA PRO A 132 -6.47 -2.22 -8.82
C PRO A 132 -5.31 -2.63 -7.92
N ARG A 133 -4.52 -3.60 -8.37
CA ARG A 133 -3.47 -4.25 -7.58
C ARG A 133 -2.16 -4.30 -8.32
N PHE A 134 -1.08 -4.46 -7.57
CA PHE A 134 0.22 -4.78 -8.12
C PHE A 134 1.01 -5.72 -7.20
N ILE A 135 2.02 -6.37 -7.77
CA ILE A 135 3.06 -7.08 -7.03
C ILE A 135 4.43 -6.67 -7.55
N ASN A 136 5.45 -6.78 -6.70
CA ASN A 136 6.83 -6.65 -7.13
C ASN A 136 7.34 -8.02 -7.60
N ILE A 137 7.65 -8.17 -8.90
CA ILE A 137 8.08 -9.44 -9.50
C ILE A 137 9.47 -9.91 -9.03
N ASN A 138 10.25 -9.03 -8.39
CA ASN A 138 11.54 -9.39 -7.80
C ASN A 138 11.41 -9.97 -6.40
N LYS A 139 10.26 -9.77 -5.73
CA LYS A 139 9.94 -10.45 -4.47
C LYS A 139 9.28 -11.79 -4.73
N SER A 140 9.42 -12.72 -3.79
CA SER A 140 8.64 -13.96 -3.75
C SER A 140 7.69 -13.91 -2.57
N TYR A 141 6.42 -14.11 -2.85
CA TYR A 141 5.35 -14.24 -1.86
C TYR A 141 4.77 -15.66 -1.87
N ALA A 142 5.49 -16.59 -2.49
CA ALA A 142 5.02 -17.98 -2.67
C ALA A 142 5.30 -18.87 -1.46
N GLU A 143 6.21 -18.46 -0.59
CA GLU A 143 6.53 -19.19 0.64
C GLU A 143 5.58 -18.74 1.76
N PRO A 144 4.93 -19.69 2.46
CA PRO A 144 4.07 -19.34 3.58
C PRO A 144 4.90 -18.88 4.77
N SER A 145 4.38 -17.93 5.54
CA SER A 145 4.92 -17.57 6.84
C SER A 145 4.26 -18.40 7.94
N LYS A 146 5.05 -18.76 8.96
CA LYS A 146 4.56 -19.51 10.13
C LYS A 146 3.96 -18.55 11.16
N VAL A 147 2.72 -18.80 11.54
CA VAL A 147 2.07 -18.10 12.66
C VAL A 147 1.65 -19.14 13.69
N GLY A 148 2.20 -19.08 14.91
CA GLY A 148 1.93 -20.06 15.96
C GLY A 148 2.49 -21.45 15.65
N THR A 149 1.81 -22.50 16.13
CA THR A 149 2.31 -23.89 16.04
C THR A 149 1.77 -24.69 14.86
N SER A 150 0.82 -24.19 14.07
CA SER A 150 0.11 -25.05 13.09
C SER A 150 -0.48 -24.37 11.87
N ILE A 151 -0.20 -23.09 11.60
CA ILE A 151 -1.05 -22.37 10.65
C ILE A 151 -0.22 -21.63 9.61
N TYR A 152 -0.64 -21.75 8.34
CA TYR A 152 -0.05 -21.05 7.21
C TYR A 152 -0.69 -19.67 7.11
N LYS A 153 0.13 -18.65 6.90
CA LYS A 153 -0.28 -17.31 6.55
C LYS A 153 0.36 -16.95 5.23
N ASP A 154 -0.41 -16.33 4.36
CA ASP A 154 0.14 -15.76 3.14
C ASP A 154 1.30 -14.81 3.49
N ASN A 155 2.35 -14.87 2.69
CA ASN A 155 3.50 -13.97 2.83
C ASN A 155 3.23 -12.58 2.25
N ILE A 156 1.99 -12.30 1.88
CA ILE A 156 1.54 -11.04 1.34
C ILE A 156 0.22 -10.65 2.02
N THR A 157 0.04 -9.38 2.27
CA THR A 157 -1.21 -8.83 2.81
C THR A 157 -2.02 -8.14 1.71
N SER A 158 -3.33 -8.04 1.90
CA SER A 158 -4.20 -7.31 0.96
C SER A 158 -3.80 -5.83 0.82
N GLU A 159 -3.23 -5.24 1.87
CA GLU A 159 -2.75 -3.86 1.84
C GLU A 159 -1.50 -3.68 0.97
N GLU A 160 -0.61 -4.69 0.93
CA GLU A 160 0.57 -4.68 0.04
C GLU A 160 0.21 -4.77 -1.43
N LEU A 161 -0.94 -5.36 -1.76
CA LEU A 161 -1.42 -5.50 -3.14
C LEU A 161 -1.99 -4.19 -3.70
N LEU A 162 -2.47 -3.27 -2.86
CA LEU A 162 -3.19 -2.09 -3.32
C LEU A 162 -2.26 -1.10 -4.03
N VAL A 163 -2.68 -0.59 -5.19
CA VAL A 163 -1.99 0.48 -5.92
C VAL A 163 -2.06 1.79 -5.13
N ILE A 164 -3.21 2.06 -4.52
CA ILE A 164 -3.41 3.24 -3.69
C ILE A 164 -3.07 2.90 -2.24
N ARG A 165 -2.09 3.58 -1.67
CA ARG A 165 -1.67 3.38 -0.29
C ARG A 165 -2.66 4.02 0.68
N LYS A 166 -3.08 3.27 1.69
CA LYS A 166 -4.06 3.69 2.70
C LYS A 166 -3.56 4.92 3.47
N PRO A 167 -4.31 6.04 3.48
CA PRO A 167 -3.94 7.23 4.24
C PRO A 167 -4.22 7.07 5.73
N PRO A 168 -3.69 7.96 6.57
CA PRO A 168 -4.15 8.10 7.95
C PRO A 168 -5.65 8.42 7.98
N ILE A 169 -6.43 7.64 8.73
CA ILE A 169 -7.90 7.76 8.77
C ILE A 169 -8.33 8.97 9.58
N THR A 170 -7.56 9.28 10.65
CA THR A 170 -7.86 10.37 11.59
C THR A 170 -6.90 11.53 11.37
N SER A 171 -7.41 12.76 11.52
CA SER A 171 -6.55 13.93 11.61
C SER A 171 -5.70 13.87 12.88
N PRO A 172 -4.49 14.43 12.88
CA PRO A 172 -3.74 14.61 14.12
C PRO A 172 -4.48 15.56 15.05
N VAL A 173 -4.32 15.36 16.35
CA VAL A 173 -4.84 16.26 17.38
C VAL A 173 -3.74 17.24 17.74
N ALA A 174 -4.03 18.54 17.62
CA ALA A 174 -3.06 19.59 17.93
C ALA A 174 -3.53 20.46 19.10
N SER A 175 -2.66 20.61 20.10
CA SER A 175 -2.90 21.47 21.27
C SER A 175 -1.79 22.50 21.43
N GLY A 176 -2.17 23.78 21.51
CA GLY A 176 -1.21 24.86 21.68
C GLY A 176 -0.64 24.94 23.10
N PHE A 177 0.59 25.40 23.21
CA PHE A 177 1.22 25.73 24.49
C PHE A 177 1.98 27.05 24.43
N VAL A 178 2.24 27.63 25.59
CA VAL A 178 3.05 28.82 25.77
C VAL A 178 4.32 28.42 26.50
N ALA A 179 5.48 28.56 25.84
CA ALA A 179 6.78 28.38 26.48
C ALA A 179 7.33 29.72 26.96
N SER A 180 7.79 29.78 28.24
CA SER A 180 8.46 30.93 28.77
C SER A 180 9.83 31.11 28.09
N ASN A 181 10.18 32.36 27.76
CA ASN A 181 11.45 32.76 27.15
C ASN A 181 11.67 32.32 25.69
N GLN A 182 10.62 31.93 24.99
CA GLN A 182 10.70 31.59 23.59
C GLN A 182 10.07 32.70 22.72
N ARG A 183 10.72 33.04 21.58
CA ARG A 183 10.12 33.93 20.60
C ARG A 183 8.88 33.27 20.01
N ASN A 184 7.77 34.01 19.95
CA ASN A 184 6.56 33.53 19.32
C ASN A 184 6.67 33.64 17.80
N PHE A 185 6.93 32.52 17.11
CA PHE A 185 6.94 32.42 15.64
C PHE A 185 5.54 32.20 15.06
N LEU A 186 4.52 31.95 15.90
CA LEU A 186 3.16 31.69 15.53
C LEU A 186 2.21 32.87 15.73
N GLU A 187 2.72 34.01 16.18
CA GLU A 187 1.93 35.18 16.62
C GLU A 187 0.91 35.65 15.59
N GLU A 188 1.31 35.69 14.31
CA GLU A 188 0.44 36.14 13.20
C GLU A 188 -0.07 34.98 12.30
N ARG A 189 -0.03 33.75 12.81
CA ARG A 189 -0.34 32.57 12.02
C ARG A 189 -1.49 31.76 12.57
N PHE A 190 -2.34 31.30 11.65
CA PHE A 190 -3.33 30.27 11.91
C PHE A 190 -2.84 28.97 11.30
N ILE A 191 -2.33 28.08 12.13
CA ILE A 191 -1.70 26.84 11.66
C ILE A 191 -2.57 25.66 11.97
N CYS A 192 -2.61 24.72 11.04
CA CYS A 192 -3.21 23.40 11.20
C CYS A 192 -2.23 22.33 10.71
N PHE A 193 -2.40 21.11 11.20
CA PHE A 193 -1.49 20.00 10.97
C PHE A 193 -2.20 18.86 10.29
N ALA A 194 -1.44 18.10 9.51
CA ALA A 194 -1.87 16.86 8.90
C ALA A 194 -0.72 15.84 8.93
N THR A 195 -1.02 14.61 8.63
CA THR A 195 -0.03 13.54 8.51
C THR A 195 -0.20 12.79 7.20
N ARG A 196 0.89 12.19 6.70
CA ARG A 196 0.85 11.20 5.64
C ARG A 196 1.80 10.06 5.97
N TYR A 197 1.50 8.87 5.48
CA TYR A 197 2.34 7.71 5.66
C TYR A 197 3.32 7.54 4.49
N LYS A 198 4.54 7.15 4.81
CA LYS A 198 5.51 6.61 3.87
C LYS A 198 5.62 5.11 4.14
N TYR A 199 5.36 4.31 3.12
CA TYR A 199 5.35 2.84 3.19
C TYR A 199 6.74 2.24 2.98
N ASN A 200 6.90 0.94 3.25
CA ASN A 200 8.17 0.21 3.12
C ASN A 200 8.71 0.15 1.68
N ASP A 201 7.85 0.34 0.68
CA ASP A 201 8.18 0.46 -0.73
C ASP A 201 8.48 1.89 -1.18
N ASP A 202 8.66 2.79 -0.22
CA ASP A 202 8.92 4.22 -0.38
C ASP A 202 7.78 5.02 -1.05
N GLN A 203 6.60 4.42 -1.25
CA GLN A 203 5.41 5.13 -1.71
C GLN A 203 4.75 5.91 -0.57
N TYR A 204 4.15 7.04 -0.93
CA TYR A 204 3.40 7.87 0.01
C TYR A 204 1.90 7.64 -0.12
N SER A 205 1.22 7.69 1.01
CA SER A 205 -0.24 7.79 1.04
C SER A 205 -0.72 9.20 0.71
N ALA A 206 -2.02 9.35 0.50
CA ALA A 206 -2.65 10.66 0.59
C ALA A 206 -2.45 11.27 2.00
N VAL A 207 -2.63 12.57 2.09
CA VAL A 207 -2.55 13.32 3.36
C VAL A 207 -3.85 13.12 4.15
N SER A 208 -3.76 13.04 5.47
CA SER A 208 -4.93 13.01 6.36
C SER A 208 -5.75 14.30 6.28
N GLN A 209 -6.90 14.30 6.90
CA GLN A 209 -7.59 15.55 7.20
C GLN A 209 -6.72 16.44 8.09
N PHE A 210 -6.87 17.76 7.94
CA PHE A 210 -6.17 18.72 8.80
C PHE A 210 -6.80 18.78 10.19
N SER A 211 -5.97 19.04 11.19
CA SER A 211 -6.40 19.34 12.56
C SER A 211 -7.19 20.65 12.63
N GLU A 212 -7.86 20.85 13.75
CA GLU A 212 -8.35 22.18 14.12
C GLU A 212 -7.16 23.17 14.15
N PRO A 213 -7.41 24.46 13.81
CA PRO A 213 -6.38 25.48 13.88
C PRO A 213 -5.86 25.69 15.32
N VAL A 214 -4.56 25.75 15.46
CA VAL A 214 -3.94 26.02 16.76
C VAL A 214 -3.83 27.52 16.96
N PHE A 215 -4.80 28.08 17.66
CA PHE A 215 -4.92 29.50 17.92
C PHE A 215 -5.57 29.79 19.27
N SER A 216 -5.00 30.74 19.99
CA SER A 216 -5.64 31.38 21.14
C SER A 216 -5.32 32.86 21.12
N ASN A 217 -6.34 33.69 21.21
CA ASN A 217 -6.19 35.15 21.22
C ASN A 217 -5.61 35.66 22.55
N GLY A 218 -4.92 36.77 22.47
CA GLY A 218 -4.54 37.57 23.63
C GLY A 218 -5.72 38.36 24.21
N ILE A 219 -5.42 39.11 25.26
CA ILE A 219 -6.38 40.03 25.88
C ILE A 219 -6.74 41.13 24.89
N PHE A 220 -8.02 41.56 24.87
CA PHE A 220 -8.48 42.63 24.00
C PHE A 220 -7.65 43.92 24.30
N GLU A 221 -7.04 44.50 23.27
CA GLU A 221 -6.27 45.71 23.32
C GLU A 221 -6.57 46.57 22.10
N LEU A 222 -7.30 47.66 22.28
CA LEU A 222 -7.66 48.54 21.18
C LEU A 222 -6.46 49.44 20.79
N ASP A 223 -6.06 49.36 19.53
CA ASP A 223 -5.19 50.34 18.91
C ASP A 223 -6.05 51.50 18.38
N VAL A 224 -6.00 52.63 19.07
CA VAL A 224 -6.81 53.83 18.71
C VAL A 224 -6.38 54.41 17.36
N ALA A 225 -5.15 54.23 16.93
CA ALA A 225 -4.65 54.76 15.66
C ALA A 225 -5.15 53.99 14.45
N THR A 226 -5.24 52.67 14.55
CA THR A 226 -5.70 51.77 13.46
C THR A 226 -7.11 51.21 13.66
N MET A 227 -7.70 51.46 14.84
CA MET A 227 -9.00 50.88 15.26
C MET A 227 -9.05 49.37 15.25
N ASN A 228 -7.90 48.74 15.35
CA ASN A 228 -7.76 47.29 15.37
C ASN A 228 -7.57 46.76 16.81
N ASN A 229 -8.01 45.49 17.01
CA ASN A 229 -7.71 44.78 18.25
C ASN A 229 -6.32 44.16 18.20
N LYS A 230 -5.31 44.76 18.87
CA LYS A 230 -3.94 44.22 18.99
C LYS A 230 -3.87 42.87 19.72
N GLY A 231 -4.88 42.56 20.54
CA GLY A 231 -4.99 41.27 21.20
C GLY A 231 -5.36 40.12 20.26
N MET A 232 -5.74 40.41 18.99
CA MET A 232 -6.09 39.39 18.00
C MET A 232 -4.85 38.79 17.35
N ARG A 233 -4.01 38.21 18.18
CA ARG A 233 -2.78 37.50 17.80
C ARG A 233 -2.70 36.19 18.57
N ASN A 234 -2.03 35.23 17.97
CA ASN A 234 -1.85 33.92 18.61
C ASN A 234 -0.88 34.01 19.79
N ILE A 235 -1.33 33.69 20.98
CA ILE A 235 -0.48 33.65 22.17
C ILE A 235 0.32 32.35 22.31
N TYR A 236 -0.08 31.27 21.58
CA TYR A 236 0.69 30.05 21.61
C TYR A 236 2.02 30.18 20.90
N THR A 237 3.08 29.74 21.59
CA THR A 237 4.45 29.73 21.05
C THR A 237 4.81 28.43 20.37
N GLY A 238 3.99 27.38 20.56
CA GLY A 238 4.16 26.07 19.96
C GLY A 238 2.90 25.23 20.03
N ALA A 239 2.97 24.03 19.48
CA ALA A 239 1.89 23.05 19.48
C ALA A 239 2.42 21.64 19.72
N ASN A 240 1.69 20.87 20.51
CA ASN A 240 1.87 19.42 20.61
C ASN A 240 0.95 18.75 19.61
N ILE A 241 1.54 17.94 18.74
CA ILE A 241 0.85 17.24 17.65
C ILE A 241 0.80 15.76 18.00
N THR A 242 -0.38 15.25 18.32
CA THR A 242 -0.61 13.82 18.58
C THR A 242 -1.09 13.14 17.30
N TYR A 243 -0.39 12.10 16.88
CA TYR A 243 -0.63 11.40 15.62
C TYR A 243 -0.47 9.89 15.79
N ASN A 244 -1.09 9.10 14.89
CA ASN A 244 -0.96 7.64 14.88
C ASN A 244 0.22 7.21 13.99
N SER A 245 1.02 6.25 14.47
CA SER A 245 2.21 5.73 13.78
C SER A 245 1.89 4.85 12.54
N GLY A 246 0.64 4.49 12.34
CA GLY A 246 0.22 3.58 11.27
C GLY A 246 0.60 2.12 11.48
N GLY A 247 0.17 1.26 10.57
CA GLY A 247 0.37 -0.19 10.62
C GLY A 247 1.82 -0.63 10.34
N PRO A 248 2.06 -1.96 10.31
CA PRO A 248 3.41 -2.53 10.15
C PRO A 248 4.06 -2.24 8.79
N LEU A 249 3.27 -1.92 7.77
CA LEU A 249 3.80 -1.57 6.44
C LEU A 249 4.25 -0.11 6.35
N VAL A 250 3.90 0.73 7.32
CA VAL A 250 4.30 2.13 7.39
C VAL A 250 5.73 2.23 7.93
N LYS A 251 6.64 2.76 7.11
CA LYS A 251 8.04 2.99 7.43
C LYS A 251 8.27 4.29 8.18
N ALA A 252 7.57 5.34 7.77
CA ALA A 252 7.69 6.67 8.37
C ALA A 252 6.38 7.44 8.31
N VAL A 253 6.27 8.45 9.16
CA VAL A 253 5.16 9.40 9.19
C VAL A 253 5.70 10.79 8.92
N ASP A 254 5.21 11.44 7.86
CA ASP A 254 5.47 12.86 7.62
C ASP A 254 4.47 13.69 8.42
N LEU A 255 4.99 14.59 9.22
CA LEU A 255 4.21 15.62 9.91
C LEU A 255 4.16 16.86 9.03
N LEU A 256 2.98 17.28 8.69
CA LEU A 256 2.72 18.37 7.75
C LEU A 256 2.07 19.53 8.48
N PHE A 257 2.40 20.75 8.06
CA PHE A 257 1.68 21.92 8.51
C PHE A 257 1.27 22.81 7.35
N LYS A 258 0.16 23.50 7.55
CA LYS A 258 -0.37 24.52 6.66
C LYS A 258 -0.68 25.77 7.48
N ASP A 259 -0.22 26.91 7.00
CA ASP A 259 -0.71 28.20 7.45
C ASP A 259 -1.98 28.51 6.67
N MET A 260 -3.07 28.83 7.38
CA MET A 260 -4.39 29.11 6.74
C MET A 260 -4.33 30.29 5.76
N ASN A 261 -3.35 31.17 5.91
CA ASN A 261 -3.11 32.29 5.00
C ASN A 261 -2.33 31.90 3.74
N SER A 262 -1.91 30.63 3.62
CA SER A 262 -1.12 30.13 2.50
C SER A 262 -1.66 28.78 2.02
N ASN A 263 -1.65 28.58 0.71
CA ASN A 263 -1.99 27.28 0.13
C ASN A 263 -0.82 26.28 0.17
N THR A 264 0.34 26.70 0.71
CA THR A 264 1.54 25.86 0.74
C THR A 264 1.48 24.90 1.93
N ILE A 265 1.62 23.62 1.67
CA ILE A 265 1.81 22.59 2.68
C ILE A 265 3.31 22.34 2.85
N LYS A 266 3.76 22.24 4.07
CA LYS A 266 5.16 22.04 4.42
C LYS A 266 5.34 20.82 5.29
N VAL A 267 6.41 20.06 5.05
CA VAL A 267 6.82 18.95 5.90
C VAL A 267 7.66 19.50 7.04
N ILE A 268 7.22 19.29 8.27
CA ILE A 268 7.94 19.71 9.48
C ILE A 268 9.01 18.70 9.84
N GLU A 269 8.60 17.42 9.82
CA GLU A 269 9.43 16.31 10.26
C GLU A 269 8.99 15.03 9.54
N THR A 270 9.95 14.17 9.23
CA THR A 270 9.71 12.80 8.78
C THR A 270 10.14 11.83 9.88
N VAL A 271 9.19 11.33 10.64
CA VAL A 271 9.47 10.45 11.77
C VAL A 271 9.60 9.01 11.26
N ILE A 272 10.83 8.51 11.18
CA ILE A 272 11.11 7.12 10.79
C ILE A 272 10.85 6.21 12.00
N LYS A 273 9.90 5.27 11.88
CA LYS A 273 9.44 4.42 12.99
C LYS A 273 10.57 3.63 13.64
N SER A 274 11.47 3.03 12.84
CA SER A 274 12.60 2.24 13.35
C SER A 274 13.57 3.09 14.18
N ASN A 275 13.84 4.33 13.75
CA ASN A 275 14.78 5.22 14.43
C ASN A 275 14.20 5.78 15.72
N ALA A 276 12.90 6.06 15.72
CA ALA A 276 12.20 6.64 16.87
C ALA A 276 11.65 5.56 17.83
N GLY A 277 11.82 4.27 17.52
CA GLY A 277 11.31 3.17 18.35
C GLY A 277 9.79 3.13 18.47
N LEU A 278 9.08 3.54 17.42
CA LEU A 278 7.62 3.60 17.43
C LEU A 278 6.99 2.22 17.20
N ALA A 279 6.04 1.86 18.06
CA ALA A 279 5.19 0.68 17.85
C ALA A 279 4.11 0.96 16.79
N ASP A 280 3.57 -0.11 16.20
CA ASP A 280 2.51 -0.01 15.20
C ASP A 280 1.18 0.45 15.80
N ASN A 281 0.42 1.22 15.03
CA ASN A 281 -0.94 1.68 15.38
C ASN A 281 -1.03 2.35 16.75
N THR A 282 0.03 3.04 17.17
CA THR A 282 0.15 3.69 18.46
C THR A 282 0.22 5.21 18.29
N GLU A 283 -0.36 5.94 19.22
CA GLU A 283 -0.32 7.40 19.24
C GLU A 283 0.97 7.92 19.85
N TYR A 284 1.55 8.92 19.19
CA TYR A 284 2.74 9.63 19.64
C TYR A 284 2.54 11.13 19.54
N THR A 285 3.27 11.87 20.36
CA THR A 285 3.21 13.34 20.38
C THR A 285 4.54 13.94 19.95
N TYR A 286 4.47 14.85 18.98
CA TYR A 286 5.59 15.66 18.51
C TYR A 286 5.37 17.10 18.96
N SER A 287 6.42 17.74 19.48
CA SER A 287 6.38 19.13 19.93
C SER A 287 6.93 20.07 18.84
N PHE A 288 6.09 20.94 18.35
CA PHE A 288 6.40 21.92 17.31
C PHE A 288 6.49 23.32 17.91
N ASP A 289 7.63 24.00 17.73
CA ASP A 289 7.87 25.34 18.27
C ASP A 289 7.91 26.45 17.21
N GLY A 290 7.68 26.10 15.95
CA GLY A 290 7.68 27.05 14.86
C GLY A 290 9.06 27.44 14.32
N ASN A 291 10.14 26.91 14.87
CA ASN A 291 11.54 27.26 14.54
C ASN A 291 12.25 26.23 13.63
N GLN A 292 11.51 25.31 13.03
CA GLN A 292 12.08 24.28 12.16
C GLN A 292 12.27 24.78 10.72
N ILE A 293 13.21 24.13 10.02
CA ILE A 293 13.37 24.27 8.56
C ILE A 293 12.37 23.34 7.90
N TYR A 294 11.61 23.87 6.96
CA TYR A 294 10.54 23.14 6.29
C TYR A 294 10.91 22.76 4.87
N THR A 295 10.47 21.58 4.45
CA THR A 295 10.44 21.20 3.04
C THR A 295 9.03 21.45 2.50
N ILE A 296 8.94 22.19 1.39
CA ILE A 296 7.65 22.43 0.74
C ILE A 296 7.21 21.14 0.03
N LEU A 297 5.98 20.73 0.28
CA LEU A 297 5.39 19.61 -0.45
C LEU A 297 5.04 20.07 -1.88
N PRO A 298 5.54 19.39 -2.94
CA PRO A 298 5.23 19.75 -4.31
C PRO A 298 3.73 19.68 -4.60
N GLU A 299 3.23 20.56 -5.47
CA GLU A 299 1.82 20.62 -5.83
C GLU A 299 1.32 19.28 -6.43
N SER A 300 2.14 18.58 -7.19
CA SER A 300 1.86 17.25 -7.72
C SER A 300 1.60 16.18 -6.65
N GLU A 301 2.18 16.34 -5.46
CA GLU A 301 1.92 15.46 -4.33
C GLU A 301 0.70 15.91 -3.50
N ILE A 302 0.37 17.20 -3.55
CA ILE A 302 -0.81 17.78 -2.87
C ILE A 302 -2.09 17.39 -3.60
N LEU A 303 -2.07 17.37 -4.94
CA LEU A 303 -3.24 17.03 -5.76
C LEU A 303 -3.73 15.59 -5.53
N ARG A 304 -2.88 14.69 -5.06
CA ARG A 304 -3.30 13.35 -4.60
C ARG A 304 -4.30 13.39 -3.42
N LEU A 305 -4.43 14.52 -2.76
CA LEU A 305 -5.41 14.75 -1.69
C LEU A 305 -6.88 14.63 -2.15
N TYR A 306 -7.13 14.81 -3.44
CA TYR A 306 -8.48 14.88 -4.01
C TYR A 306 -8.88 13.62 -4.79
N ASP A 307 -7.96 12.68 -4.95
CA ASP A 307 -8.19 11.42 -5.67
C ASP A 307 -8.78 10.30 -4.77
N ASN A 308 -9.15 10.62 -3.54
CA ASN A 308 -9.72 9.67 -2.58
C ASN A 308 -11.19 9.95 -2.28
#